data_d5d5630716122da1bb6db5566ff6a1ab
#
_entry.id   d5d5630716122da1bb6db5566ff6a1ab
#
_cell.length_a   1.000
_cell.length_b   1.000
_cell.length_c   1.000
_cell.angle_alpha   90.00
_cell.angle_beta   90.00
_cell.angle_gamma   90.00
#
_symmetry.space_group_name_H-M   'P 1'
#
loop_
_entity.id
_entity.type
_entity.pdbx_description
1 polymer ?
#
loop_
_entity_poly.entity_id
_entity_poly.type
_entity_poly.pdbx_seq_one_letter_code
_entity_poly.pdbx_strand_id
1 'polypeptide(L)'
;PNTPGLRDLQNENELKKLLTSIRKACNKISCKNEQDQTTRTPLILLKIAPDLNENEIKSISNIIRQSNTKVDGLIISNTTIARMDTLKSEHRNETGGLSGRPLKEKALQTLRLFRQHTQGQVPLIGVGGIETVDDIVERMKAGASLVQIYTSLAYSGPPVVNKLNRQLVSLMK
;
A
#
# COMPACT_ATOMS: atom_id res chain seq x y z
N PRO A 1 9.63 -9.10 4.49
CA PRO A 1 10.37 -9.44 5.73
C PRO A 1 11.17 -10.73 5.59
N ASN A 2 10.83 -11.59 4.61
CA ASN A 2 11.48 -12.90 4.45
C ASN A 2 12.73 -12.84 3.55
N THR A 3 13.02 -11.70 2.93
CA THR A 3 14.19 -11.50 2.08
C THR A 3 15.11 -10.48 2.75
N PRO A 4 16.32 -10.89 3.19
CA PRO A 4 17.29 -9.96 3.76
C PRO A 4 17.59 -8.80 2.80
N GLY A 5 17.71 -7.59 3.34
CA GLY A 5 18.06 -6.39 2.57
C GLY A 5 16.96 -5.81 1.68
N LEU A 6 15.85 -6.52 1.43
CA LEU A 6 14.80 -6.01 0.53
C LEU A 6 14.14 -4.72 1.05
N ARG A 7 14.04 -4.54 2.36
CA ARG A 7 13.50 -3.32 2.97
C ARG A 7 14.43 -2.11 2.81
N ASP A 8 15.73 -2.34 2.61
CA ASP A 8 16.72 -1.29 2.39
C ASP A 8 16.46 -0.53 1.09
N LEU A 9 15.75 -1.14 0.13
CA LEU A 9 15.27 -0.48 -1.08
C LEU A 9 14.30 0.69 -0.80
N GLN A 10 13.77 0.82 0.41
CA GLN A 10 12.96 1.97 0.83
C GLN A 10 13.82 3.15 1.33
N ASN A 11 15.12 2.95 1.54
CA ASN A 11 16.06 4.03 1.84
C ASN A 11 16.13 5.01 0.66
N GLU A 12 16.32 6.28 0.95
CA GLU A 12 16.20 7.38 0.00
C GLU A 12 16.99 7.16 -1.30
N ASN A 13 18.28 6.83 -1.19
CA ASN A 13 19.17 6.69 -2.37
C ASN A 13 18.80 5.46 -3.20
N GLU A 14 18.53 4.34 -2.57
CA GLU A 14 18.18 3.10 -3.26
C GLU A 14 16.80 3.20 -3.92
N LEU A 15 15.84 3.81 -3.23
CA LEU A 15 14.51 4.06 -3.78
C LEU A 15 14.58 4.98 -5.02
N LYS A 16 15.37 6.06 -4.98
CA LYS A 16 15.57 6.95 -6.12
C LYS A 16 16.15 6.22 -7.33
N LYS A 17 17.19 5.41 -7.12
CA LYS A 17 17.81 4.60 -8.18
C LYS A 17 16.81 3.63 -8.80
N LEU A 18 16.09 2.88 -7.94
CA LEU A 18 15.10 1.91 -8.35
C LEU A 18 13.98 2.54 -9.18
N LEU A 19 13.32 3.58 -8.64
CA LEU A 19 12.20 4.25 -9.32
C LEU A 19 12.64 4.91 -10.63
N THR A 20 13.83 5.53 -10.67
CA THR A 20 14.39 6.11 -11.91
C THR A 20 14.57 5.04 -12.97
N SER A 21 15.09 3.87 -12.60
CA SER A 21 15.32 2.76 -13.54
C SER A 21 14.00 2.17 -14.04
N ILE A 22 13.01 1.96 -13.14
CA ILE A 22 11.68 1.48 -13.50
C ILE A 22 10.97 2.47 -14.42
N ARG A 23 10.97 3.77 -14.10
CA ARG A 23 10.33 4.80 -14.94
C ARG A 23 10.96 4.85 -16.35
N LYS A 24 12.28 4.77 -16.45
CA LYS A 24 12.96 4.67 -17.74
C LYS A 24 12.53 3.43 -18.53
N ALA A 25 12.40 2.28 -17.87
CA ALA A 25 11.94 1.06 -18.52
C ALA A 25 10.47 1.17 -18.97
N CYS A 26 9.58 1.70 -18.13
CA CYS A 26 8.17 1.92 -18.48
C CYS A 26 8.02 2.84 -19.70
N ASN A 27 8.83 3.90 -19.78
CA ASN A 27 8.80 4.82 -20.93
C ASN A 27 9.25 4.14 -22.25
N LYS A 28 10.16 3.15 -22.16
CA LYS A 28 10.60 2.39 -23.35
C LYS A 28 9.55 1.40 -23.86
N ILE A 29 8.73 0.84 -22.97
CA ILE A 29 7.69 -0.14 -23.32
C ILE A 29 6.30 0.50 -23.46
N SER A 30 6.24 1.82 -23.57
CA SER A 30 5.00 2.53 -23.89
C SER A 30 4.47 2.04 -25.24
N CYS A 31 3.33 1.34 -25.23
CA CYS A 31 2.70 0.84 -26.42
C CYS A 31 1.79 1.91 -27.02
N LYS A 32 1.94 2.19 -28.33
CA LYS A 32 0.91 2.92 -29.08
C LYS A 32 -0.27 1.98 -29.30
N ASN A 33 -1.44 2.41 -28.88
CA ASN A 33 -2.66 1.71 -29.28
C ASN A 33 -2.98 2.13 -30.72
N GLU A 34 -2.92 1.19 -31.67
CA GLU A 34 -3.12 1.44 -33.10
C GLU A 34 -4.57 1.93 -33.39
N GLN A 35 -5.54 1.58 -32.52
CA GLN A 35 -6.94 1.92 -32.73
C GLN A 35 -7.31 3.34 -32.31
N ASP A 36 -6.70 3.86 -31.22
CA ASP A 36 -7.04 5.19 -30.66
C ASP A 36 -5.87 6.18 -30.65
N GLN A 37 -4.71 5.82 -31.19
CA GLN A 37 -3.45 6.59 -31.20
C GLN A 37 -2.96 7.03 -29.80
N THR A 38 -3.51 6.46 -28.74
CA THR A 38 -3.07 6.77 -27.37
C THR A 38 -1.81 5.99 -27.00
N THR A 39 -0.87 6.65 -26.36
CA THR A 39 0.31 5.99 -25.78
C THR A 39 0.01 5.63 -24.34
N ARG A 40 -0.03 4.32 -24.03
CA ARG A 40 -0.21 3.82 -22.66
C ARG A 40 1.13 3.46 -22.06
N THR A 41 1.54 4.19 -21.04
CA THR A 41 2.70 3.86 -20.21
C THR A 41 2.24 3.03 -19.01
N PRO A 42 2.90 1.93 -18.66
CA PRO A 42 2.57 1.16 -17.47
C PRO A 42 2.56 2.01 -16.20
N LEU A 43 1.53 1.82 -15.36
CA LEU A 43 1.42 2.48 -14.08
C LEU A 43 2.38 1.86 -13.06
N ILE A 44 3.01 2.69 -12.24
CA ILE A 44 3.88 2.27 -11.15
C ILE A 44 3.12 2.46 -9.83
N LEU A 45 2.81 1.34 -9.15
CA LEU A 45 2.27 1.35 -7.80
C LEU A 45 3.37 0.88 -6.84
N LEU A 46 3.80 1.76 -5.94
CA LEU A 46 4.83 1.45 -4.96
C LEU A 46 4.20 0.92 -3.67
N LYS A 47 4.57 -0.31 -3.27
CA LYS A 47 4.10 -0.91 -2.02
C LYS A 47 5.09 -0.67 -0.88
N ILE A 48 4.59 -0.11 0.23
CA ILE A 48 5.38 0.38 1.36
C ILE A 48 5.20 -0.54 2.58
N ALA A 49 6.30 -0.75 3.33
CA ALA A 49 6.24 -1.38 4.64
C ALA A 49 5.63 -0.41 5.68
N PRO A 50 4.91 -0.92 6.70
CA PRO A 50 4.31 -0.07 7.72
C PRO A 50 5.29 0.32 8.84
N ASP A 51 6.52 -0.21 8.81
CA ASP A 51 7.51 -0.07 9.87
C ASP A 51 8.45 1.13 9.65
N LEU A 52 7.96 2.17 9.00
CA LEU A 52 8.69 3.40 8.71
C LEU A 52 8.43 4.45 9.81
N ASN A 53 9.45 5.23 10.14
CA ASN A 53 9.29 6.43 10.94
C ASN A 53 8.81 7.62 10.08
N GLU A 54 8.42 8.72 10.73
CA GLU A 54 7.84 9.87 10.03
C GLU A 54 8.84 10.56 9.08
N ASN A 55 10.13 10.60 9.42
CA ASN A 55 11.15 11.18 8.55
C ASN A 55 11.33 10.36 7.26
N GLU A 56 11.30 9.04 7.37
CA GLU A 56 11.34 8.15 6.21
C GLU A 56 10.09 8.32 5.33
N ILE A 57 8.91 8.42 5.93
CA ILE A 57 7.65 8.68 5.22
C ILE A 57 7.72 10.01 4.46
N LYS A 58 8.23 11.07 5.10
CA LYS A 58 8.43 12.39 4.50
C LYS A 58 9.42 12.33 3.33
N SER A 59 10.56 11.64 3.51
CA SER A 59 11.57 11.47 2.45
C SER A 59 10.97 10.73 1.24
N ILE A 60 10.31 9.58 1.46
CA ILE A 60 9.63 8.81 0.42
C ILE A 60 8.57 9.67 -0.29
N SER A 61 7.75 10.41 0.46
CA SER A 61 6.72 11.30 -0.09
C SER A 61 7.28 12.37 -1.02
N ASN A 62 8.47 12.88 -0.72
CA ASN A 62 9.17 13.84 -1.59
C ASN A 62 9.71 13.17 -2.85
N ILE A 63 10.31 11.99 -2.73
CA ILE A 63 10.88 11.24 -3.86
C ILE A 63 9.80 10.91 -4.90
N ILE A 64 8.70 10.31 -4.47
CA ILE A 64 7.66 9.80 -5.36
C ILE A 64 6.87 10.88 -6.13
N ARG A 65 7.07 12.15 -5.81
CA ARG A 65 6.47 13.29 -6.52
C ARG A 65 7.40 13.95 -7.54
N GLN A 66 8.69 13.59 -7.56
CA GLN A 66 9.65 14.13 -8.53
C GLN A 66 9.40 13.48 -9.91
N SER A 67 9.58 14.24 -10.98
CA SER A 67 9.27 13.81 -12.35
C SER A 67 9.94 12.50 -12.78
N ASN A 68 11.19 12.29 -12.37
CA ASN A 68 12.00 11.12 -12.74
C ASN A 68 11.77 9.89 -11.85
N THR A 69 11.12 10.06 -10.70
CA THR A 69 10.82 9.00 -9.72
C THR A 69 9.33 8.90 -9.39
N LYS A 70 8.50 9.65 -10.11
CA LYS A 70 7.06 9.69 -9.90
C LYS A 70 6.43 8.30 -9.94
N VAL A 71 5.57 8.03 -8.96
CA VAL A 71 4.70 6.86 -8.94
C VAL A 71 3.25 7.29 -9.21
N ASP A 72 2.45 6.35 -9.69
CA ASP A 72 1.06 6.59 -10.03
C ASP A 72 0.12 6.25 -8.86
N GLY A 73 0.66 5.61 -7.80
CA GLY A 73 -0.04 5.37 -6.54
C GLY A 73 0.84 4.66 -5.52
N LEU A 74 0.38 4.64 -4.26
CA LEU A 74 0.99 3.91 -3.15
C LEU A 74 0.06 2.83 -2.64
N ILE A 75 0.62 1.64 -2.36
CA ILE A 75 -0.07 0.56 -1.66
C ILE A 75 0.43 0.52 -0.22
N ILE A 76 -0.43 0.82 0.74
CA ILE A 76 -0.14 0.94 2.16
C ILE A 76 -1.05 -0.01 2.95
N SER A 77 -0.52 -1.12 3.45
CA SER A 77 0.89 -1.44 3.59
C SER A 77 1.22 -2.89 3.23
N ASN A 78 2.52 -3.22 3.26
CA ASN A 78 2.98 -4.60 3.40
C ASN A 78 2.78 -5.06 4.85
N THR A 79 3.22 -6.28 5.19
CA THR A 79 3.20 -6.82 6.55
C THR A 79 4.21 -6.13 7.46
N THR A 80 4.00 -6.20 8.79
CA THR A 80 4.92 -5.64 9.80
C THR A 80 5.84 -6.72 10.37
N ILE A 81 7.05 -6.32 10.77
CA ILE A 81 7.94 -7.14 11.60
C ILE A 81 7.73 -6.91 13.10
N ALA A 82 6.95 -5.88 13.47
CA ALA A 82 6.63 -5.64 14.86
C ALA A 82 5.76 -6.77 15.43
N ARG A 83 5.99 -7.07 16.71
CA ARG A 83 5.20 -8.00 17.49
C ARG A 83 4.57 -7.24 18.65
N MET A 84 3.24 -7.20 18.66
CA MET A 84 2.49 -6.51 19.69
C MET A 84 2.29 -7.42 20.89
N ASP A 85 2.35 -6.88 22.11
CA ASP A 85 2.13 -7.65 23.35
C ASP A 85 0.73 -8.27 23.42
N THR A 86 -0.20 -7.74 22.63
CA THR A 86 -1.58 -8.24 22.52
C THR A 86 -1.71 -9.57 21.76
N LEU A 87 -0.64 -10.06 21.12
CA LEU A 87 -0.65 -11.33 20.41
C LEU A 87 -0.69 -12.49 21.41
N LYS A 88 -1.74 -13.32 21.29
CA LYS A 88 -1.99 -14.47 22.19
C LYS A 88 -1.46 -15.80 21.66
N SER A 89 -1.10 -15.88 20.37
CA SER A 89 -0.61 -17.12 19.77
C SER A 89 0.72 -17.54 20.38
N GLU A 90 0.91 -18.84 20.57
CA GLU A 90 2.22 -19.44 20.93
C GLU A 90 3.27 -19.17 19.84
N HIS A 91 2.85 -19.01 18.59
CA HIS A 91 3.69 -18.69 17.42
C HIS A 91 3.97 -17.19 17.25
N ARG A 92 3.63 -16.34 18.24
CA ARG A 92 3.78 -14.87 18.14
C ARG A 92 5.20 -14.40 17.84
N ASN A 93 6.21 -15.21 18.14
CA ASN A 93 7.62 -14.86 17.95
C ASN A 93 8.22 -15.42 16.65
N GLU A 94 7.44 -16.11 15.83
CA GLU A 94 7.94 -16.65 14.56
C GLU A 94 8.43 -15.53 13.64
N THR A 95 9.54 -15.84 12.94
CA THR A 95 10.11 -14.94 11.94
C THR A 95 9.15 -14.78 10.76
N GLY A 96 9.06 -13.56 10.23
CA GLY A 96 8.21 -13.26 9.07
C GLY A 96 7.39 -12.00 9.24
N GLY A 97 6.52 -11.74 8.28
CA GLY A 97 5.63 -10.58 8.30
C GLY A 97 4.30 -10.89 8.96
N LEU A 98 3.94 -10.12 9.98
CA LEU A 98 2.64 -10.18 10.62
C LEU A 98 1.60 -9.45 9.78
N SER A 99 0.49 -10.12 9.47
CA SER A 99 -0.65 -9.60 8.70
C SER A 99 -1.96 -9.69 9.50
N GLY A 100 -3.08 -9.33 8.85
CA GLY A 100 -4.40 -9.43 9.45
C GLY A 100 -4.69 -8.36 10.49
N ARG A 101 -5.62 -8.67 11.40
CA ARG A 101 -6.15 -7.71 12.39
C ARG A 101 -5.11 -6.99 13.22
N PRO A 102 -4.02 -7.64 13.68
CA PRO A 102 -2.97 -6.93 14.44
C PRO A 102 -2.30 -5.79 13.67
N LEU A 103 -2.27 -5.86 12.32
CA LEU A 103 -1.69 -4.84 11.47
C LEU A 103 -2.60 -3.60 11.28
N LYS A 104 -3.90 -3.70 11.61
CA LYS A 104 -4.93 -2.71 11.26
C LYS A 104 -4.53 -1.28 11.61
N GLU A 105 -4.26 -1.01 12.87
CA GLU A 105 -3.99 0.34 13.36
C GLU A 105 -2.70 0.92 12.79
N LYS A 106 -1.65 0.10 12.72
CA LYS A 106 -0.35 0.53 12.17
C LYS A 106 -0.46 0.90 10.69
N ALA A 107 -1.14 0.06 9.90
CA ALA A 107 -1.37 0.34 8.48
C ALA A 107 -2.23 1.59 8.26
N LEU A 108 -3.25 1.81 9.10
CA LEU A 108 -4.08 3.01 9.05
C LEU A 108 -3.29 4.27 9.39
N GLN A 109 -2.47 4.24 10.44
CA GLN A 109 -1.62 5.36 10.83
C GLN A 109 -0.62 5.71 9.71
N THR A 110 0.04 4.70 9.14
CA THR A 110 0.96 4.89 8.02
C THR A 110 0.25 5.52 6.81
N LEU A 111 -0.97 5.10 6.52
CA LEU A 111 -1.77 5.67 5.43
C LEU A 111 -2.10 7.14 5.67
N ARG A 112 -2.51 7.51 6.90
CA ARG A 112 -2.77 8.92 7.29
C ARG A 112 -1.54 9.79 7.12
N LEU A 113 -0.37 9.32 7.55
CA LEU A 113 0.90 10.04 7.40
C LEU A 113 1.27 10.24 5.93
N PHE A 114 1.16 9.21 5.09
CA PHE A 114 1.38 9.38 3.65
C PHE A 114 0.37 10.33 3.01
N ARG A 115 -0.92 10.28 3.39
CA ARG A 115 -1.92 11.25 2.93
C ARG A 115 -1.52 12.68 3.25
N GLN A 116 -1.05 12.92 4.48
CA GLN A 116 -0.58 14.22 4.94
C GLN A 116 0.64 14.68 4.15
N HIS A 117 1.72 13.88 4.10
CA HIS A 117 2.98 14.26 3.49
C HIS A 117 2.94 14.32 1.96
N THR A 118 2.04 13.59 1.31
CA THR A 118 1.79 13.71 -0.15
C THR A 118 0.79 14.81 -0.47
N GLN A 119 0.19 15.45 0.53
CA GLN A 119 -0.86 16.48 0.35
C GLN A 119 -2.02 15.99 -0.54
N GLY A 120 -2.27 14.68 -0.53
CA GLY A 120 -3.28 14.05 -1.36
C GLY A 120 -3.01 14.02 -2.86
N GLN A 121 -1.80 14.35 -3.29
CA GLN A 121 -1.43 14.37 -4.71
C GLN A 121 -1.15 12.98 -5.29
N VAL A 122 -0.99 11.96 -4.44
CA VAL A 122 -0.71 10.58 -4.85
C VAL A 122 -1.89 9.70 -4.41
N PRO A 123 -2.52 8.95 -5.33
CA PRO A 123 -3.55 7.98 -4.99
C PRO A 123 -3.04 6.94 -3.99
N LEU A 124 -3.82 6.64 -2.96
CA LEU A 124 -3.46 5.67 -1.92
C LEU A 124 -4.39 4.46 -1.98
N ILE A 125 -3.81 3.27 -1.84
CA ILE A 125 -4.51 1.99 -1.75
C ILE A 125 -4.27 1.43 -0.36
N GLY A 126 -5.34 1.34 0.47
CA GLY A 126 -5.23 0.86 1.85
C GLY A 126 -5.21 -0.67 1.92
N VAL A 127 -4.24 -1.24 2.64
CA VAL A 127 -4.10 -2.69 2.85
C VAL A 127 -3.69 -2.96 4.30
N GLY A 128 -4.21 -4.03 4.88
CA GLY A 128 -3.81 -4.53 6.20
C GLY A 128 -4.92 -4.43 7.25
N GLY A 129 -5.34 -5.57 7.77
CA GLY A 129 -6.32 -5.67 8.84
C GLY A 129 -7.75 -5.25 8.47
N ILE A 130 -8.11 -5.30 7.20
CA ILE A 130 -9.45 -4.99 6.71
C ILE A 130 -10.30 -6.28 6.73
N GLU A 131 -11.36 -6.30 7.53
CA GLU A 131 -12.25 -7.43 7.73
C GLU A 131 -13.73 -7.05 7.59
N THR A 132 -14.06 -5.78 7.84
CA THR A 132 -15.43 -5.27 7.85
C THR A 132 -15.60 -4.09 6.91
N VAL A 133 -16.85 -3.71 6.63
CA VAL A 133 -17.15 -2.51 5.86
C VAL A 133 -16.70 -1.24 6.59
N ASP A 134 -16.76 -1.22 7.93
CA ASP A 134 -16.30 -0.09 8.72
C ASP A 134 -14.79 0.13 8.56
N ASP A 135 -14.01 -0.95 8.48
CA ASP A 135 -12.58 -0.88 8.19
C ASP A 135 -12.32 -0.23 6.81
N ILE A 136 -13.15 -0.55 5.81
CA ILE A 136 -13.06 0.06 4.48
C ILE A 136 -13.36 1.55 4.57
N VAL A 137 -14.46 1.92 5.21
CA VAL A 137 -14.87 3.33 5.39
C VAL A 137 -13.79 4.12 6.13
N GLU A 138 -13.19 3.53 7.15
CA GLU A 138 -12.09 4.15 7.90
C GLU A 138 -10.87 4.41 7.02
N ARG A 139 -10.48 3.47 6.14
CA ARG A 139 -9.40 3.65 5.16
C ARG A 139 -9.73 4.75 4.15
N MET A 140 -10.96 4.77 3.64
CA MET A 140 -11.40 5.80 2.69
C MET A 140 -11.40 7.20 3.35
N LYS A 141 -11.90 7.33 4.57
CA LYS A 141 -11.84 8.58 5.35
C LYS A 141 -10.40 9.02 5.62
N ALA A 142 -9.47 8.09 5.77
CA ALA A 142 -8.04 8.37 5.92
C ALA A 142 -7.36 8.76 4.60
N GLY A 143 -8.06 8.72 3.47
CA GLY A 143 -7.60 9.18 2.16
C GLY A 143 -7.26 8.10 1.17
N ALA A 144 -7.62 6.84 1.42
CA ALA A 144 -7.49 5.77 0.43
C ALA A 144 -8.53 5.93 -0.69
N SER A 145 -8.11 5.77 -1.94
CA SER A 145 -8.99 5.70 -3.11
C SER A 145 -9.52 4.27 -3.35
N LEU A 146 -8.75 3.28 -2.96
CA LEU A 146 -9.07 1.85 -3.06
C LEU A 146 -8.59 1.13 -1.81
N VAL A 147 -9.12 -0.08 -1.60
CA VAL A 147 -8.65 -0.99 -0.54
C VAL A 147 -8.34 -2.37 -1.12
N GLN A 148 -7.42 -3.07 -0.47
CA GLN A 148 -7.10 -4.48 -0.75
C GLN A 148 -7.27 -5.31 0.52
N ILE A 149 -7.74 -6.54 0.37
CA ILE A 149 -7.84 -7.53 1.43
C ILE A 149 -6.97 -8.74 1.09
N TYR A 150 -6.42 -9.38 2.11
CA TYR A 150 -5.66 -10.62 1.97
C TYR A 150 -6.07 -11.63 3.06
N THR A 151 -5.76 -11.33 4.32
CA THR A 151 -5.98 -12.24 5.45
C THR A 151 -7.47 -12.56 5.64
N SER A 152 -8.36 -11.58 5.53
CA SER A 152 -9.81 -11.80 5.59
C SER A 152 -10.30 -12.69 4.44
N LEU A 153 -9.70 -12.59 3.25
CA LEU A 153 -9.99 -13.48 2.13
C LEU A 153 -9.58 -14.93 2.45
N ALA A 154 -8.41 -15.12 3.10
CA ALA A 154 -7.92 -16.44 3.47
C ALA A 154 -8.86 -17.14 4.50
N TYR A 155 -9.41 -16.38 5.46
CA TYR A 155 -10.31 -16.92 6.49
C TYR A 155 -11.76 -17.05 6.04
N SER A 156 -12.27 -16.10 5.25
CA SER A 156 -13.70 -16.01 4.88
C SER A 156 -14.01 -16.48 3.46
N GLY A 157 -12.98 -16.78 2.68
CA GLY A 157 -13.09 -17.20 1.28
C GLY A 157 -13.54 -16.07 0.32
N PRO A 158 -13.61 -16.36 -1.00
CA PRO A 158 -13.94 -15.39 -2.04
C PRO A 158 -15.26 -14.62 -1.86
N PRO A 159 -16.33 -15.18 -1.27
CA PRO A 159 -17.58 -14.43 -1.07
C PRO A 159 -17.45 -13.17 -0.23
N VAL A 160 -16.39 -13.03 0.59
CA VAL A 160 -16.15 -11.83 1.42
C VAL A 160 -16.08 -10.56 0.59
N VAL A 161 -15.52 -10.60 -0.61
CA VAL A 161 -15.41 -9.43 -1.50
C VAL A 161 -16.79 -8.90 -1.88
N ASN A 162 -17.68 -9.79 -2.34
CA ASN A 162 -19.04 -9.41 -2.71
C ASN A 162 -19.86 -8.92 -1.50
N LYS A 163 -19.67 -9.56 -0.34
CA LYS A 163 -20.32 -9.15 0.92
C LYS A 163 -19.92 -7.72 1.28
N LEU A 164 -18.62 -7.42 1.33
CA LEU A 164 -18.11 -6.09 1.68
C LEU A 164 -18.56 -5.03 0.68
N ASN A 165 -18.51 -5.33 -0.62
CA ASN A 165 -18.98 -4.40 -1.65
C ASN A 165 -20.48 -4.07 -1.52
N ARG A 166 -21.34 -5.06 -1.28
CA ARG A 166 -22.78 -4.83 -1.07
C ARG A 166 -23.04 -3.97 0.18
N GLN A 167 -22.34 -4.24 1.27
CA GLN A 167 -22.44 -3.44 2.49
C GLN A 167 -21.97 -1.99 2.26
N LEU A 168 -20.86 -1.80 1.55
CA LEU A 168 -20.35 -0.47 1.22
C LEU A 168 -21.36 0.33 0.36
N VAL A 169 -21.91 -0.28 -0.69
CA VAL A 169 -22.95 0.35 -1.53
C VAL A 169 -24.18 0.73 -0.70
N SER A 170 -24.55 -0.09 0.29
CA SER A 170 -25.69 0.18 1.18
C SER A 170 -25.47 1.41 2.07
N LEU A 171 -24.23 1.67 2.45
CA LEU A 171 -23.85 2.86 3.26
C LEU A 171 -23.74 4.16 2.43
N MET A 172 -23.68 4.06 1.11
CA MET A 172 -23.57 5.20 0.21
C MET A 172 -24.92 5.72 -0.30
N LYS A 173 -26.01 5.03 0.05
CA LYS A 173 -27.37 5.42 -0.26
C LYS A 173 -27.97 6.27 0.87
#